data_d6feab803dcb14e16dce5a663575fe81
#
_entry.id   d6feab803dcb14e16dce5a663575fe81
#
_cell.length_a   1.000
_cell.length_b   1.000
_cell.length_c   1.000
_cell.angle_alpha   90.00
_cell.angle_beta   90.00
_cell.angle_gamma   90.00
#
_symmetry.space_group_name_H-M   'P 1'
#
loop_
_entity.id
_entity.type
_entity.pdbx_description
1 polymer ?
#
loop_
_entity_poly.entity_id
_entity_poly.type
_entity_poly.pdbx_seq_one_letter_code
_entity_poly.pdbx_strand_id
1 'polypeptide(L)'
;MSKQQATFDDFFSECYLKYREHIKNYIALRICRPYEAEDLAQDVFVRLWEYKTFVKPDTVWSLLFTIARNIVTDQIRRYYKQEDFVAYVYNRMEDTSRNTTEDTIHFRELKKMHDQVMETLPVKRRQIYELSFNHELSCPAIAGKLSL
;
A
#
# COMPACT_ATOMS: atom_id res chain seq x y z
N MET A 1 -1.64 -24.97 -29.22
CA MET A 1 -0.84 -24.35 -28.18
C MET A 1 0.56 -24.11 -28.72
N SER A 2 0.95 -22.87 -28.83
CA SER A 2 2.27 -22.54 -29.40
C SER A 2 3.40 -22.88 -28.42
N LYS A 3 4.57 -23.25 -28.93
CA LYS A 3 5.78 -23.57 -28.14
C LYS A 3 6.16 -22.45 -27.12
N GLN A 4 5.78 -21.21 -27.40
CA GLN A 4 6.00 -20.07 -26.49
C GLN A 4 5.13 -20.13 -25.22
N GLN A 5 3.93 -20.68 -25.31
CA GLN A 5 3.03 -20.81 -24.16
C GLN A 5 3.58 -21.83 -23.14
N ALA A 6 3.99 -23.00 -23.62
CA ALA A 6 4.57 -24.04 -22.77
C ALA A 6 5.85 -23.57 -22.04
N THR A 7 6.68 -22.78 -22.72
CA THR A 7 7.93 -22.24 -22.12
C THR A 7 7.65 -21.19 -21.03
N PHE A 8 6.58 -20.37 -21.20
CA PHE A 8 6.21 -19.40 -20.18
C PHE A 8 5.58 -20.06 -18.96
N ASP A 9 4.75 -21.09 -19.17
CA ASP A 9 4.11 -21.83 -18.09
C ASP A 9 5.16 -22.51 -17.18
N ASP A 10 6.20 -23.11 -17.78
CA ASP A 10 7.31 -23.69 -17.05
C ASP A 10 8.10 -22.63 -16.27
N PHE A 11 8.44 -21.54 -16.91
CA PHE A 11 9.13 -20.40 -16.28
C PHE A 11 8.31 -19.80 -15.13
N PHE A 12 6.99 -19.62 -15.33
CA PHE A 12 6.11 -19.11 -14.29
C PHE A 12 6.05 -20.06 -13.10
N SER A 13 5.96 -21.36 -13.33
CA SER A 13 5.95 -22.37 -12.27
C SER A 13 7.23 -22.34 -11.44
N GLU A 14 8.39 -22.21 -12.08
CA GLU A 14 9.66 -22.05 -11.39
C GLU A 14 9.71 -20.77 -10.56
N CYS A 15 9.26 -19.65 -11.11
CA CYS A 15 9.18 -18.38 -10.40
C CYS A 15 8.25 -18.48 -9.18
N TYR A 16 7.09 -19.10 -9.33
CA TYR A 16 6.15 -19.31 -8.25
C TYR A 16 6.77 -20.12 -7.11
N LEU A 17 7.33 -21.27 -7.41
CA LEU A 17 7.97 -22.12 -6.39
C LEU A 17 9.15 -21.44 -5.70
N LYS A 18 9.93 -20.65 -6.45
CA LYS A 18 11.12 -19.99 -5.93
C LYS A 18 10.79 -18.78 -5.05
N TYR A 19 9.80 -17.98 -5.44
CA TYR A 19 9.58 -16.66 -4.85
C TYR A 19 8.34 -16.55 -3.97
N ARG A 20 7.41 -17.51 -3.98
CA ARG A 20 6.15 -17.41 -3.24
C ARG A 20 6.33 -17.13 -1.75
N GLU A 21 7.24 -17.83 -1.09
CA GLU A 21 7.48 -17.65 0.34
C GLU A 21 8.12 -16.29 0.64
N HIS A 22 9.02 -15.83 -0.22
CA HIS A 22 9.63 -14.51 -0.07
C HIS A 22 8.61 -13.40 -0.22
N ILE A 23 7.73 -13.49 -1.21
CA ILE A 23 6.65 -12.52 -1.44
C ILE A 23 5.64 -12.55 -0.29
N LYS A 24 5.21 -13.71 0.14
CA LYS A 24 4.31 -13.88 1.29
C LYS A 24 4.89 -13.26 2.56
N ASN A 25 6.14 -13.57 2.89
CA ASN A 25 6.80 -13.01 4.07
C ASN A 25 6.97 -11.48 3.97
N TYR A 26 7.32 -10.99 2.78
CA TYR A 26 7.40 -9.55 2.53
C TYR A 26 6.07 -8.85 2.82
N ILE A 27 4.95 -9.42 2.37
CA ILE A 27 3.61 -8.89 2.59
C ILE A 27 3.21 -9.00 4.06
N ALA A 28 3.40 -10.18 4.68
CA ALA A 28 3.00 -10.44 6.06
C ALA A 28 3.62 -9.48 7.08
N LEU A 29 4.86 -9.04 6.83
CA LEU A 29 5.56 -8.08 7.68
C LEU A 29 5.07 -6.64 7.54
N ARG A 30 4.25 -6.34 6.54
CA ARG A 30 3.86 -4.95 6.18
C ARG A 30 2.36 -4.68 6.26
N ILE A 31 1.54 -5.70 6.42
CA ILE A 31 0.08 -5.56 6.54
C ILE A 31 -0.37 -5.76 7.98
N CYS A 32 -1.50 -5.17 8.33
CA CYS A 32 -2.06 -5.25 9.69
C CYS A 32 -2.59 -6.65 10.04
N ARG A 33 -2.95 -7.44 9.03
CA ARG A 33 -3.53 -8.79 9.19
C ARG A 33 -2.67 -9.82 8.45
N PRO A 34 -1.63 -10.39 9.12
CA PRO A 34 -0.70 -11.32 8.48
C PRO A 34 -1.34 -12.55 7.84
N TYR A 35 -2.52 -12.98 8.31
CA TYR A 35 -3.24 -14.11 7.73
C TYR A 35 -3.79 -13.86 6.32
N GLU A 36 -3.88 -12.60 5.89
CA GLU A 36 -4.26 -12.24 4.51
C GLU A 36 -3.07 -12.31 3.54
N ALA A 37 -1.85 -12.49 4.04
CA ALA A 37 -0.64 -12.45 3.21
C ALA A 37 -0.59 -13.55 2.14
N GLU A 38 -1.15 -14.72 2.40
CA GLU A 38 -1.21 -15.82 1.43
C GLU A 38 -2.06 -15.44 0.21
N ASP A 39 -3.25 -14.90 0.44
CA ASP A 39 -4.16 -14.49 -0.63
C ASP A 39 -3.57 -13.32 -1.45
N LEU A 40 -2.97 -12.36 -0.76
CA LEU A 40 -2.31 -11.23 -1.41
C LEU A 40 -1.07 -11.65 -2.20
N ALA A 41 -0.33 -12.65 -1.73
CA ALA A 41 0.78 -13.22 -2.47
C ALA A 41 0.31 -13.92 -3.74
N GLN A 42 -0.81 -14.65 -3.70
CA GLN A 42 -1.42 -15.22 -4.90
C GLN A 42 -1.83 -14.13 -5.89
N ASP A 43 -2.41 -13.04 -5.44
CA ASP A 43 -2.75 -11.89 -6.29
C ASP A 43 -1.52 -11.30 -6.99
N VAL A 44 -0.35 -11.28 -6.34
CA VAL A 44 0.92 -10.87 -6.97
C VAL A 44 1.23 -11.74 -8.17
N PHE A 45 1.12 -13.07 -8.03
CA PHE A 45 1.42 -14.00 -9.13
C PHE A 45 0.35 -13.99 -10.22
N VAL A 46 -0.92 -13.76 -9.90
CA VAL A 46 -1.97 -13.55 -10.89
C VAL A 46 -1.66 -12.31 -11.75
N ARG A 47 -1.26 -11.22 -11.13
CA ARG A 47 -0.83 -10.00 -11.87
C ARG A 47 0.44 -10.24 -12.69
N LEU A 48 1.38 -11.01 -12.18
CA LEU A 48 2.55 -11.40 -12.98
C LEU A 48 2.16 -12.16 -14.23
N TRP A 49 1.20 -13.06 -14.12
CA TRP A 49 0.64 -13.80 -15.25
C TRP A 49 -0.02 -12.88 -16.28
N GLU A 50 -0.77 -11.89 -15.84
CA GLU A 50 -1.39 -10.90 -16.72
C GLU A 50 -0.34 -10.10 -17.51
N TYR A 51 0.84 -9.84 -16.91
CA TYR A 51 1.96 -9.14 -17.54
C TYR A 51 2.91 -10.03 -18.33
N LYS A 52 2.53 -11.27 -18.64
CA LYS A 52 3.40 -12.29 -19.26
C LYS A 52 4.20 -11.81 -20.48
N THR A 53 3.65 -10.90 -21.28
CA THR A 53 4.32 -10.35 -22.47
C THR A 53 5.50 -9.43 -22.12
N PHE A 54 5.53 -8.87 -20.93
CA PHE A 54 6.55 -7.94 -20.45
C PHE A 54 7.54 -8.57 -19.48
N VAL A 55 7.29 -9.82 -19.07
CA VAL A 55 8.12 -10.51 -18.08
C VAL A 55 9.40 -11.00 -18.73
N LYS A 56 10.53 -10.63 -18.13
CA LYS A 56 11.86 -11.10 -18.52
C LYS A 56 12.51 -11.83 -17.33
N PRO A 57 13.26 -12.93 -17.58
CA PRO A 57 13.94 -13.68 -16.51
C PRO A 57 14.83 -12.82 -15.62
N ASP A 58 15.53 -11.86 -16.20
CA ASP A 58 16.49 -11.01 -15.49
C ASP A 58 15.82 -9.97 -14.57
N THR A 59 14.59 -9.59 -14.85
CA THR A 59 13.88 -8.52 -14.15
C THR A 59 12.65 -9.00 -13.37
N VAL A 60 12.33 -10.29 -13.43
CA VAL A 60 11.13 -10.86 -12.80
C VAL A 60 11.11 -10.62 -11.29
N TRP A 61 12.23 -10.71 -10.62
CA TRP A 61 12.35 -10.45 -9.19
C TRP A 61 11.94 -9.03 -8.83
N SER A 62 12.50 -8.05 -9.53
CA SER A 62 12.15 -6.63 -9.32
C SER A 62 10.69 -6.34 -9.64
N LEU A 63 10.15 -6.98 -10.68
CA LEU A 63 8.73 -6.85 -11.05
C LEU A 63 7.83 -7.43 -9.97
N LEU A 64 8.13 -8.62 -9.44
CA LEU A 64 7.37 -9.24 -8.34
C LEU A 64 7.32 -8.34 -7.11
N PHE A 65 8.46 -7.77 -6.70
CA PHE A 65 8.49 -6.84 -5.57
C PHE A 65 7.75 -5.54 -5.84
N THR A 66 7.78 -5.03 -7.05
CA THR A 66 7.02 -3.84 -7.42
C THR A 66 5.52 -4.11 -7.33
N ILE A 67 5.06 -5.25 -7.85
CA ILE A 67 3.66 -5.66 -7.75
C ILE A 67 3.26 -5.86 -6.28
N ALA A 68 4.08 -6.58 -5.50
CA ALA A 68 3.82 -6.82 -4.08
C ALA A 68 3.73 -5.52 -3.28
N ARG A 69 4.65 -4.57 -3.52
CA ARG A 69 4.63 -3.25 -2.87
C ARG A 69 3.36 -2.47 -3.20
N ASN A 70 2.91 -2.51 -4.44
CA ASN A 70 1.68 -1.84 -4.84
C ASN A 70 0.45 -2.47 -4.16
N ILE A 71 0.39 -3.80 -4.09
CA ILE A 71 -0.68 -4.53 -3.39
C ILE A 71 -0.69 -4.17 -1.90
N VAL A 72 0.47 -4.17 -1.24
CA VAL A 72 0.61 -3.77 0.17
C VAL A 72 0.12 -2.33 0.38
N THR A 73 0.53 -1.41 -0.48
CA THR A 73 0.12 0.00 -0.39
C THR A 73 -1.39 0.15 -0.54
N ASP A 74 -1.99 -0.55 -1.50
CA ASP A 74 -3.45 -0.54 -1.69
C ASP A 74 -4.19 -1.16 -0.50
N GLN A 75 -3.64 -2.22 0.07
CA GLN A 75 -4.22 -2.87 1.26
C GLN A 75 -4.17 -1.95 2.49
N ILE A 76 -3.05 -1.27 2.71
CA ILE A 76 -2.91 -0.28 3.78
C ILE A 76 -3.93 0.85 3.61
N ARG A 77 -4.09 1.37 2.38
CA ARG A 77 -5.11 2.40 2.09
C ARG A 77 -6.52 1.93 2.39
N ARG A 78 -6.84 0.66 2.09
CA ARG A 78 -8.15 0.06 2.41
C ARG A 78 -8.38 -0.01 3.91
N TYR A 79 -7.37 -0.38 4.69
CA TYR A 79 -7.48 -0.41 6.16
C TYR A 79 -7.75 0.97 6.74
N TYR A 80 -7.01 1.98 6.32
CA TYR A 80 -7.24 3.34 6.78
C TYR A 80 -8.65 3.84 6.46
N LYS A 81 -9.15 3.56 5.27
CA LYS A 81 -10.54 3.91 4.91
C LYS A 81 -11.58 3.19 5.78
N GLN A 82 -11.35 1.92 6.09
CA GLN A 82 -12.23 1.15 6.97
C GLN A 82 -12.19 1.67 8.40
N GLU A 83 -11.02 1.96 8.94
CA GLU A 83 -10.85 2.54 10.27
C GLU A 83 -11.47 3.93 10.38
N ASP A 84 -11.28 4.78 9.39
CA ASP A 84 -11.90 6.11 9.32
C ASP A 84 -13.42 6.00 9.29
N PHE A 85 -13.95 5.04 8.54
CA PHE A 85 -15.39 4.79 8.49
C PHE A 85 -15.92 4.26 9.83
N VAL A 86 -15.24 3.30 10.44
CA VAL A 86 -15.60 2.76 11.75
C VAL A 86 -15.50 3.85 12.82
N ALA A 87 -14.43 4.65 12.81
CA ALA A 87 -14.26 5.77 13.72
C ALA A 87 -15.36 6.84 13.54
N TYR A 88 -15.72 7.12 12.29
CA TYR A 88 -16.82 8.03 11.98
C TYR A 88 -18.17 7.53 12.52
N VAL A 89 -18.49 6.25 12.31
CA VAL A 89 -19.71 5.62 12.82
C VAL A 89 -19.69 5.60 14.35
N TYR A 90 -18.55 5.23 14.95
CA TYR A 90 -18.38 5.17 16.39
C TYR A 90 -18.55 6.53 17.05
N ASN A 91 -17.92 7.57 16.51
CA ASN A 91 -18.05 8.95 16.98
C ASN A 91 -19.48 9.49 16.85
N ARG A 92 -20.21 9.07 15.82
CA ARG A 92 -21.63 9.43 15.70
C ARG A 92 -22.53 8.70 16.69
N MET A 93 -22.18 7.50 17.10
CA MET A 93 -22.91 6.73 18.11
C MET A 93 -22.57 7.19 19.53
N GLU A 94 -21.36 7.72 19.76
CA GLU A 94 -20.88 8.18 21.05
C GLU A 94 -21.04 9.68 21.32
N ASP A 95 -21.82 10.42 20.54
CA ASP A 95 -22.06 11.85 20.76
C ASP A 95 -22.74 12.17 22.13
N THR A 96 -22.69 11.19 23.04
CA THR A 96 -23.21 11.28 24.39
C THR A 96 -22.23 11.01 25.53
N SER A 97 -20.97 10.56 25.31
CA SER A 97 -20.00 10.57 26.42
C SER A 97 -18.60 10.07 26.06
N ARG A 98 -17.63 10.85 26.40
CA ARG A 98 -16.19 10.62 26.62
C ARG A 98 -15.24 11.21 25.59
N ASN A 99 -15.05 12.50 25.68
CA ASN A 99 -13.71 13.05 25.49
C ASN A 99 -12.91 12.75 26.77
N THR A 100 -12.16 11.68 26.80
CA THR A 100 -11.16 11.52 27.86
C THR A 100 -10.03 12.52 27.60
N THR A 101 -9.68 13.26 28.63
CA THR A 101 -8.61 14.27 28.60
C THR A 101 -7.28 13.65 28.10
N GLU A 102 -7.08 12.36 28.33
CA GLU A 102 -5.95 11.56 27.89
C GLU A 102 -5.84 11.44 26.37
N ASP A 103 -6.93 11.08 25.68
CA ASP A 103 -6.96 10.96 24.21
C ASP A 103 -6.68 12.30 23.53
N THR A 104 -7.14 13.38 24.14
CA THR A 104 -6.88 14.74 23.65
C THR A 104 -5.41 15.12 23.79
N ILE A 105 -4.75 14.72 24.87
CA ILE A 105 -3.31 14.96 25.12
C ILE A 105 -2.49 14.17 24.12
N HIS A 106 -2.76 12.87 23.94
CA HIS A 106 -2.07 12.00 22.97
C HIS A 106 -2.24 12.51 21.54
N PHE A 107 -3.42 12.95 21.17
CA PHE A 107 -3.65 13.55 19.85
C PHE A 107 -2.84 14.82 19.63
N ARG A 108 -2.75 15.69 20.65
CA ARG A 108 -1.94 16.93 20.58
C ARG A 108 -0.45 16.62 20.46
N GLU A 109 0.04 15.63 21.19
CA GLU A 109 1.45 15.22 21.12
C GLU A 109 1.80 14.63 19.75
N LEU A 110 0.96 13.75 19.22
CA LEU A 110 1.11 13.20 17.87
C LEU A 110 1.08 14.29 16.81
N LYS A 111 0.14 15.23 16.90
CA LYS A 111 0.06 16.36 15.98
C LYS A 111 1.30 17.22 16.04
N LYS A 112 1.81 17.51 17.24
CA LYS A 112 3.04 18.27 17.41
C LYS A 112 4.25 17.58 16.80
N MET A 113 4.38 16.28 17.00
CA MET A 113 5.44 15.47 16.36
C MET A 113 5.32 15.46 14.84
N HIS A 114 4.11 15.28 14.32
CA HIS A 114 3.83 15.35 12.89
C HIS A 114 4.23 16.70 12.30
N ASP A 115 3.83 17.81 12.94
CA ASP A 115 4.12 19.15 12.46
C ASP A 115 5.64 19.42 12.47
N GLN A 116 6.36 18.95 13.49
CA GLN A 116 7.82 19.04 13.56
C GLN A 116 8.49 18.28 12.40
N VAL A 117 8.02 17.06 12.10
CA VAL A 117 8.54 16.29 10.96
C VAL A 117 8.23 16.99 9.64
N MET A 118 7.03 17.54 9.51
CA MET A 118 6.63 18.28 8.30
C MET A 118 7.49 19.51 8.06
N GLU A 119 7.92 20.21 9.11
CA GLU A 119 8.83 21.35 9.00
C GLU A 119 10.22 20.97 8.49
N THR A 120 10.66 19.73 8.73
CA THR A 120 11.95 19.24 8.24
C THR A 120 11.94 18.88 6.76
N LEU A 121 10.76 18.71 6.16
CA LEU A 121 10.63 18.36 4.75
C LEU A 121 10.88 19.55 3.83
N PRO A 122 11.59 19.34 2.69
CA PRO A 122 11.68 20.34 1.63
C PRO A 122 10.29 20.79 1.18
N VAL A 123 10.15 22.07 0.83
CA VAL A 123 8.86 22.72 0.51
C VAL A 123 8.02 21.92 -0.49
N LYS A 124 8.64 21.44 -1.58
CA LYS A 124 7.94 20.64 -2.61
C LYS A 124 7.40 19.33 -2.06
N ARG A 125 8.17 18.63 -1.23
CA ARG A 125 7.73 17.35 -0.64
C ARG A 125 6.58 17.58 0.36
N ARG A 126 6.65 18.65 1.14
CA ARG A 126 5.58 19.05 2.04
C ARG A 126 4.28 19.31 1.28
N GLN A 127 4.34 20.08 0.19
CA GLN A 127 3.18 20.36 -0.66
C GLN A 127 2.58 19.09 -1.26
N ILE A 128 3.40 18.18 -1.77
CA ILE A 128 2.95 16.88 -2.29
C ILE A 128 2.25 16.07 -1.21
N TYR A 129 2.84 16.01 -0.02
CA TYR A 129 2.26 15.31 1.12
C TYR A 129 0.89 15.88 1.52
N GLU A 130 0.80 17.20 1.66
CA GLU A 130 -0.45 17.89 2.01
C GLU A 130 -1.54 17.63 0.97
N LEU A 131 -1.22 17.71 -0.30
CA LEU A 131 -2.16 17.45 -1.39
C LEU A 131 -2.60 15.99 -1.45
N SER A 132 -1.69 15.06 -1.15
CA SER A 132 -2.00 13.63 -1.14
C SER A 132 -2.80 13.22 0.09
N PHE A 133 -2.41 13.70 1.26
CA PHE A 133 -2.96 13.24 2.53
C PHE A 133 -4.20 14.02 2.97
N ASN A 134 -4.14 15.35 2.93
CA ASN A 134 -5.23 16.21 3.40
C ASN A 134 -6.33 16.42 2.34
N HIS A 135 -5.94 16.39 1.07
CA HIS A 135 -6.86 16.62 -0.06
C HIS A 135 -7.17 15.37 -0.86
N GLU A 136 -6.60 14.21 -0.49
CA GLU A 136 -6.82 12.91 -1.14
C GLU A 136 -6.63 12.91 -2.66
N LEU A 137 -5.77 13.80 -3.19
CA LEU A 137 -5.53 13.90 -4.61
C LEU A 137 -4.67 12.74 -5.12
N SER A 138 -4.98 12.27 -6.32
CA SER A 138 -4.17 11.28 -7.02
C SER A 138 -2.84 11.88 -7.50
N CYS A 139 -1.84 11.03 -7.71
CA CYS A 139 -0.53 11.48 -8.22
C CYS A 139 -0.61 12.31 -9.51
N PRO A 140 -1.43 11.93 -10.54
CA PRO A 140 -1.63 12.76 -11.72
C PRO A 140 -2.24 14.13 -11.43
N ALA A 141 -3.20 14.20 -10.51
CA ALA A 141 -3.83 15.45 -10.10
C ALA A 141 -2.84 16.37 -9.36
N ILE A 142 -1.98 15.80 -8.50
CA ILE A 142 -0.92 16.54 -7.81
C ILE A 142 0.11 17.08 -8.81
N ALA A 143 0.54 16.24 -9.76
CA ALA A 143 1.47 16.64 -10.81
C ALA A 143 0.93 17.80 -11.65
N GLY A 144 -0.35 17.74 -12.05
CA GLY A 144 -1.02 18.82 -12.77
C GLY A 144 -1.10 20.11 -11.96
N LYS A 145 -1.42 20.02 -10.64
CA LYS A 145 -1.55 21.18 -9.77
C LYS A 145 -0.22 21.86 -9.44
N LEU A 146 0.86 21.09 -9.36
CA LEU A 146 2.20 21.60 -9.08
C LEU A 146 3.05 21.85 -10.33
N SER A 147 2.48 21.66 -11.53
CA SER A 147 3.16 21.80 -12.82
C SER A 147 4.44 20.94 -12.90
N LEU A 148 4.31 19.72 -12.45
CA LEU A 148 5.40 18.72 -12.46
C LEU A 148 5.29 17.80 -13.68
#